data_84dd1003a509387afb590b1411769a13
#
_entry.id   84dd1003a509387afb590b1411769a13
#
_cell.length_a   1.000
_cell.length_b   1.000
_cell.length_c   1.000
_cell.angle_alpha   90.00
_cell.angle_beta   90.00
_cell.angle_gamma   90.00
#
_symmetry.space_group_name_H-M   'P 1'
#
loop_
_entity.id
_entity.type
_entity.pdbx_description
1 polymer ?
#
loop_
_entity_poly.entity_id
_entity_poly.type
_entity_poly.pdbx_seq_one_letter_code
_entity_poly.pdbx_strand_id
1 'polypeptide(L)'
;MTVRPVTKLNRSSPRPATGHQLLIQAVAPARESPLLLLSRRIADAGCNLVESRVATVGADVSVLLLAKGAWDAVAKLETALGRIGRDENLHLLSYRTETRDEPSHLLPYMVELVAADKPGVLVELIDFFNRRKISIEQMSSMRYQAMQTGAEMFQAQLTVGIPADTRIAELRDEFMEMCDGLNLDAIMDPVKF
;
A
#
# COMPACT_ATOMS: atom_id res chain seq x y z
N MET A 1 -43.79 -37.41 30.14
CA MET A 1 -42.90 -36.23 29.90
C MET A 1 -41.89 -36.60 28.82
N THR A 2 -42.16 -36.19 27.59
CA THR A 2 -41.39 -36.59 26.43
C THR A 2 -40.48 -35.40 26.03
N VAL A 3 -39.20 -35.59 26.19
CA VAL A 3 -38.16 -34.56 25.83
C VAL A 3 -37.95 -34.60 24.32
N ARG A 4 -38.19 -33.49 23.64
CA ARG A 4 -37.91 -33.33 22.20
C ARG A 4 -36.40 -33.09 21.97
N PRO A 5 -35.78 -33.69 20.96
CA PRO A 5 -34.38 -33.45 20.66
C PRO A 5 -34.18 -32.07 20.01
N VAL A 6 -33.16 -31.32 20.48
CA VAL A 6 -32.75 -30.04 19.95
C VAL A 6 -32.07 -30.24 18.58
N THR A 7 -32.63 -29.66 17.55
CA THR A 7 -32.09 -29.65 16.19
C THR A 7 -30.81 -28.83 16.18
N LYS A 8 -29.68 -29.47 15.90
CA LYS A 8 -28.40 -28.79 15.64
C LYS A 8 -28.53 -27.96 14.36
N LEU A 9 -28.51 -26.62 14.51
CA LEU A 9 -28.31 -25.71 13.40
C LEU A 9 -26.93 -25.95 12.80
N ASN A 10 -26.94 -26.48 11.58
CA ASN A 10 -25.74 -26.63 10.73
C ASN A 10 -25.32 -25.23 10.29
N ARG A 11 -24.36 -24.59 11.01
CA ARG A 11 -23.68 -23.38 10.57
C ARG A 11 -22.73 -23.77 9.46
N SER A 12 -23.21 -23.73 8.23
CA SER A 12 -22.33 -23.69 7.06
C SER A 12 -21.50 -22.39 7.18
N SER A 13 -20.21 -22.53 7.39
CA SER A 13 -19.27 -21.43 7.28
C SER A 13 -19.45 -20.76 5.90
N PRO A 14 -19.61 -19.43 5.83
CA PRO A 14 -19.72 -18.78 4.54
C PRO A 14 -18.42 -19.08 3.76
N ARG A 15 -18.54 -19.69 2.59
CA ARG A 15 -17.46 -19.77 1.62
C ARG A 15 -16.96 -18.34 1.39
N PRO A 16 -15.65 -18.09 1.39
CA PRO A 16 -15.13 -16.78 1.02
C PRO A 16 -15.71 -16.44 -0.36
N ALA A 17 -16.45 -15.35 -0.44
CA ALA A 17 -17.01 -14.89 -1.69
C ALA A 17 -15.83 -14.62 -2.64
N THR A 18 -15.71 -15.43 -3.68
CA THR A 18 -14.77 -15.22 -4.80
C THR A 18 -15.24 -13.98 -5.56
N GLY A 19 -14.96 -12.80 -5.00
CA GLY A 19 -15.25 -11.54 -5.66
C GLY A 19 -14.13 -11.18 -6.61
N HIS A 20 -14.49 -10.64 -7.77
CA HIS A 20 -13.53 -10.07 -8.72
C HIS A 20 -12.99 -8.76 -8.16
N GLN A 21 -11.70 -8.51 -8.39
CA GLN A 21 -11.02 -7.29 -7.95
C GLN A 21 -10.61 -6.43 -9.15
N LEU A 22 -10.74 -5.12 -8.97
CA LEU A 22 -10.31 -4.11 -9.92
C LEU A 22 -9.38 -3.12 -9.21
N LEU A 23 -8.14 -3.04 -9.67
CA LEU A 23 -7.21 -2.01 -9.25
C LEU A 23 -7.41 -0.78 -10.12
N ILE A 24 -7.55 0.38 -9.48
CA ILE A 24 -7.82 1.67 -10.12
C ILE A 24 -6.72 2.62 -9.68
N GLN A 25 -6.00 3.19 -10.62
CA GLN A 25 -5.01 4.24 -10.40
C GLN A 25 -5.47 5.51 -11.11
N ALA A 26 -5.43 6.63 -10.40
CA ALA A 26 -5.78 7.93 -10.94
C ALA A 26 -4.77 8.99 -10.51
N VAL A 27 -4.44 9.90 -11.43
CA VAL A 27 -3.60 11.07 -11.16
C VAL A 27 -4.31 12.31 -11.68
N ALA A 28 -4.38 13.34 -10.86
CA ALA A 28 -5.01 14.62 -11.17
C ALA A 28 -4.32 15.77 -10.42
N PRO A 29 -4.52 17.03 -10.82
CA PRO A 29 -4.09 18.17 -10.02
C PRO A 29 -4.60 18.07 -8.58
N ALA A 30 -3.75 18.36 -7.58
CA ALA A 30 -4.07 18.13 -6.16
C ALA A 30 -5.36 18.85 -5.70
N ARG A 31 -5.68 20.02 -6.29
CA ARG A 31 -6.93 20.77 -6.04
C ARG A 31 -8.20 20.08 -6.55
N GLU A 32 -8.05 19.11 -7.46
CA GLU A 32 -9.14 18.41 -8.15
C GLU A 32 -9.13 16.92 -7.82
N SER A 33 -8.89 16.58 -6.54
CA SER A 33 -8.75 15.18 -6.11
C SER A 33 -9.93 14.31 -6.58
N PRO A 34 -9.66 13.24 -7.35
CA PRO A 34 -10.71 12.38 -7.89
C PRO A 34 -11.25 11.37 -6.86
N LEU A 35 -10.74 11.38 -5.62
CA LEU A 35 -11.05 10.37 -4.60
C LEU A 35 -12.55 10.21 -4.36
N LEU A 36 -13.27 11.32 -4.16
CA LEU A 36 -14.73 11.26 -3.92
C LEU A 36 -15.50 10.78 -5.15
N LEU A 37 -15.12 11.25 -6.33
CA LEU A 37 -15.72 10.84 -7.59
C LEU A 37 -15.57 9.33 -7.79
N LEU A 38 -14.35 8.80 -7.67
CA LEU A 38 -14.06 7.39 -7.86
C LEU A 38 -14.73 6.52 -6.79
N SER A 39 -14.72 6.94 -5.52
CA SER A 39 -15.39 6.21 -4.43
C SER A 39 -16.90 6.09 -4.67
N ARG A 40 -17.54 7.16 -5.15
CA ARG A 40 -18.97 7.12 -5.54
C ARG A 40 -19.21 6.15 -6.69
N ARG A 41 -18.38 6.17 -7.73
CA ARG A 41 -18.53 5.26 -8.88
C ARG A 41 -18.35 3.78 -8.49
N ILE A 42 -17.46 3.49 -7.55
CA ILE A 42 -17.29 2.15 -6.99
C ILE A 42 -18.59 1.70 -6.29
N ALA A 43 -19.15 2.56 -5.44
CA ALA A 43 -20.39 2.26 -4.72
C ALA A 43 -21.60 2.13 -5.68
N ASP A 44 -21.78 3.05 -6.64
CA ASP A 44 -22.86 3.05 -7.64
C ASP A 44 -22.84 1.81 -8.56
N ALA A 45 -21.65 1.25 -8.76
CA ALA A 45 -21.50 0.00 -9.51
C ALA A 45 -21.88 -1.24 -8.70
N GLY A 46 -22.04 -1.12 -7.38
CA GLY A 46 -22.27 -2.24 -6.47
C GLY A 46 -20.98 -2.95 -6.02
N CYS A 47 -19.84 -2.26 -6.10
CA CYS A 47 -18.56 -2.73 -5.59
C CYS A 47 -18.25 -2.12 -4.22
N ASN A 48 -17.43 -2.83 -3.44
CA ASN A 48 -16.85 -2.32 -2.19
C ASN A 48 -15.43 -1.84 -2.42
N LEU A 49 -15.05 -0.71 -1.81
CA LEU A 49 -13.67 -0.28 -1.69
C LEU A 49 -12.99 -1.11 -0.59
N VAL A 50 -11.97 -1.88 -0.96
CA VAL A 50 -11.27 -2.81 -0.04
C VAL A 50 -9.98 -2.22 0.49
N GLU A 51 -9.27 -1.47 -0.36
CA GLU A 51 -8.00 -0.85 -0.03
C GLU A 51 -7.85 0.47 -0.78
N SER A 52 -7.19 1.43 -0.16
CA SER A 52 -6.94 2.74 -0.77
C SER A 52 -5.60 3.31 -0.35
N ARG A 53 -4.95 4.01 -1.28
CA ARG A 53 -3.77 4.83 -1.05
C ARG A 53 -4.00 6.18 -1.72
N VAL A 54 -3.63 7.25 -1.04
CA VAL A 54 -3.69 8.62 -1.57
C VAL A 54 -2.40 9.32 -1.21
N ALA A 55 -1.75 9.92 -2.17
CA ALA A 55 -0.53 10.68 -1.96
C ALA A 55 -0.50 11.92 -2.84
N THR A 56 -0.19 13.07 -2.25
CA THR A 56 0.10 14.30 -3.01
C THR A 56 1.61 14.37 -3.23
N VAL A 57 2.02 14.44 -4.50
CA VAL A 57 3.42 14.53 -4.89
C VAL A 57 3.58 15.69 -5.88
N GLY A 58 4.34 16.69 -5.48
CA GLY A 58 4.43 17.94 -6.27
C GLY A 58 3.09 18.65 -6.35
N ALA A 59 2.62 18.95 -7.55
CA ALA A 59 1.36 19.63 -7.80
C ALA A 59 0.17 18.67 -8.00
N ASP A 60 0.41 17.36 -7.99
CA ASP A 60 -0.57 16.35 -8.34
C ASP A 60 -0.90 15.44 -7.15
N VAL A 61 -2.10 14.86 -7.18
CA VAL A 61 -2.53 13.80 -6.28
C VAL A 61 -2.63 12.49 -7.04
N SER A 62 -2.03 11.45 -6.48
CA SER A 62 -2.17 10.06 -6.93
C SER A 62 -3.13 9.31 -6.00
N VAL A 63 -4.08 8.61 -6.59
CA VAL A 63 -5.08 7.80 -5.88
C VAL A 63 -4.98 6.38 -6.40
N LEU A 64 -4.80 5.42 -5.49
CA LEU A 64 -4.79 4.00 -5.80
C LEU A 64 -5.89 3.32 -4.99
N LEU A 65 -6.84 2.68 -5.67
CA LEU A 65 -8.02 2.07 -5.07
C LEU A 65 -8.15 0.62 -5.50
N LEU A 66 -8.48 -0.27 -4.57
CA LEU A 66 -8.82 -1.65 -4.86
C LEU A 66 -10.31 -1.85 -4.60
N ALA A 67 -11.07 -2.07 -5.66
CA ALA A 67 -12.50 -2.36 -5.61
C ALA A 67 -12.75 -3.87 -5.73
N LYS A 68 -13.74 -4.38 -5.00
CA LYS A 68 -14.16 -5.79 -5.05
C LYS A 68 -15.67 -5.90 -5.23
N GLY A 69 -16.12 -6.77 -6.13
CA GLY A 69 -17.55 -6.96 -6.39
C GLY A 69 -17.84 -8.24 -7.16
N ALA A 70 -19.12 -8.49 -7.47
CA ALA A 70 -19.52 -9.52 -8.39
C ALA A 70 -19.00 -9.20 -9.82
N TRP A 71 -18.94 -10.18 -10.68
CA TRP A 71 -18.38 -10.01 -12.02
C TRP A 71 -19.08 -8.89 -12.83
N ASP A 72 -20.38 -8.83 -12.76
CA ASP A 72 -21.22 -7.81 -13.44
C ASP A 72 -21.03 -6.41 -12.84
N ALA A 73 -20.88 -6.29 -11.52
CA ALA A 73 -20.59 -5.04 -10.82
C ALA A 73 -19.22 -4.49 -11.24
N VAL A 74 -18.20 -5.34 -11.31
CA VAL A 74 -16.86 -4.96 -11.77
C VAL A 74 -16.89 -4.55 -13.25
N ALA A 75 -17.58 -5.27 -14.11
CA ALA A 75 -17.73 -4.93 -15.53
C ALA A 75 -18.44 -3.58 -15.74
N LYS A 76 -19.48 -3.31 -14.93
CA LYS A 76 -20.16 -2.00 -14.91
C LYS A 76 -19.22 -0.87 -14.48
N LEU A 77 -18.40 -1.13 -13.45
CA LEU A 77 -17.40 -0.17 -12.96
C LEU A 77 -16.35 0.14 -14.03
N GLU A 78 -15.77 -0.88 -14.68
CA GLU A 78 -14.81 -0.71 -15.78
C GLU A 78 -15.36 0.20 -16.89
N THR A 79 -16.62 -0.05 -17.29
CA THR A 79 -17.30 0.78 -18.31
C THR A 79 -17.46 2.23 -17.86
N ALA A 80 -17.86 2.45 -16.60
CA ALA A 80 -18.02 3.79 -16.04
C ALA A 80 -16.68 4.54 -15.96
N LEU A 81 -15.61 3.88 -15.52
CA LEU A 81 -14.26 4.45 -15.43
C LEU A 81 -13.71 4.85 -16.81
N GLY A 82 -13.93 4.02 -17.82
CA GLY A 82 -13.52 4.33 -19.20
C GLY A 82 -14.18 5.59 -19.79
N ARG A 83 -15.34 6.01 -19.29
CA ARG A 83 -15.99 7.27 -19.64
C ARG A 83 -15.40 8.45 -18.88
N ILE A 84 -15.23 8.31 -17.57
CA ILE A 84 -14.71 9.36 -16.69
C ILE A 84 -13.31 9.81 -17.11
N GLY A 85 -12.39 8.87 -17.38
CA GLY A 85 -11.03 9.22 -17.78
C GLY A 85 -10.93 10.03 -19.09
N ARG A 86 -12.03 10.11 -19.88
CA ARG A 86 -12.10 10.95 -21.08
C ARG A 86 -12.74 12.32 -20.81
N ASP A 87 -13.72 12.35 -19.93
CA ASP A 87 -14.57 13.53 -19.70
C ASP A 87 -13.96 14.50 -18.68
N GLU A 88 -13.22 13.99 -17.68
CA GLU A 88 -12.73 14.77 -16.54
C GLU A 88 -11.24 15.15 -16.64
N ASN A 89 -10.61 14.98 -17.79
CA ASN A 89 -9.16 15.20 -17.97
C ASN A 89 -8.29 14.53 -16.89
N LEU A 90 -8.71 13.35 -16.50
CA LEU A 90 -8.14 12.57 -15.43
C LEU A 90 -7.27 11.44 -16.02
N HIS A 91 -6.01 11.36 -15.61
CA HIS A 91 -5.16 10.21 -15.96
C HIS A 91 -5.60 9.00 -15.14
N LEU A 92 -6.34 8.09 -15.78
CA LEU A 92 -6.93 6.94 -15.13
C LEU A 92 -6.50 5.64 -15.80
N LEU A 93 -6.02 4.70 -14.98
CA LEU A 93 -5.73 3.32 -15.37
C LEU A 93 -6.54 2.39 -14.49
N SER A 94 -7.14 1.36 -15.08
CA SER A 94 -7.78 0.29 -14.30
C SER A 94 -7.53 -1.05 -14.96
N TYR A 95 -7.35 -2.09 -14.14
CA TYR A 95 -7.20 -3.47 -14.60
C TYR A 95 -7.65 -4.46 -13.54
N ARG A 96 -8.12 -5.61 -13.98
CA ARG A 96 -8.50 -6.70 -13.07
C ARG A 96 -7.25 -7.29 -12.44
N THR A 97 -7.33 -7.52 -11.14
CA THR A 97 -6.26 -8.14 -10.36
C THR A 97 -6.82 -9.31 -9.53
N GLU A 98 -5.94 -10.15 -9.07
CA GLU A 98 -6.27 -11.26 -8.19
C GLU A 98 -6.09 -10.87 -6.73
N THR A 99 -6.74 -11.60 -5.83
CA THR A 99 -6.47 -11.46 -4.40
C THR A 99 -5.04 -11.92 -4.16
N ARG A 100 -4.23 -11.05 -3.57
CA ARG A 100 -2.90 -11.46 -3.11
C ARG A 100 -3.10 -12.53 -2.02
N ASP A 101 -2.53 -13.71 -2.22
CA ASP A 101 -2.36 -14.63 -1.12
C ASP A 101 -1.47 -13.93 -0.10
N GLU A 102 -2.03 -13.63 1.07
CA GLU A 102 -1.21 -13.05 2.14
C GLU A 102 -0.06 -14.01 2.42
N PRO A 103 1.18 -13.60 2.20
CA PRO A 103 2.30 -14.43 2.58
C PRO A 103 2.27 -14.54 4.11
N SER A 104 1.66 -15.61 4.61
CA SER A 104 1.54 -15.93 6.05
C SER A 104 2.90 -16.01 6.77
N HIS A 105 3.96 -15.64 6.09
CA HIS A 105 5.35 -15.78 6.51
C HIS A 105 6.15 -14.49 6.46
N LEU A 106 5.52 -13.31 6.29
CA LEU A 106 6.20 -12.03 6.34
C LEU A 106 5.93 -11.32 7.66
N LEU A 107 6.99 -10.84 8.28
CA LEU A 107 6.94 -10.00 9.47
C LEU A 107 7.00 -8.53 9.01
N PRO A 108 5.97 -7.71 9.30
CA PRO A 108 5.98 -6.30 8.91
C PRO A 108 6.87 -5.49 9.85
N TYR A 109 7.84 -4.79 9.28
CA TYR A 109 8.72 -3.86 9.96
C TYR A 109 8.60 -2.47 9.36
N MET A 110 8.66 -1.46 10.21
CA MET A 110 8.76 -0.07 9.82
C MET A 110 10.22 0.36 9.87
N VAL A 111 10.66 1.02 8.81
CA VAL A 111 11.97 1.62 8.69
C VAL A 111 11.80 3.11 8.49
N GLU A 112 12.43 3.90 9.32
CA GLU A 112 12.49 5.36 9.18
C GLU A 112 13.94 5.77 9.12
N LEU A 113 14.24 6.72 8.24
CA LEU A 113 15.59 7.28 8.15
C LEU A 113 15.56 8.76 7.85
N VAL A 114 16.56 9.45 8.38
CA VAL A 114 16.86 10.85 8.11
C VAL A 114 18.35 10.97 7.79
N ALA A 115 18.67 11.77 6.79
CA ALA A 115 20.06 12.03 6.38
C ALA A 115 20.21 13.43 5.79
N ALA A 116 21.45 13.90 5.67
CA ALA A 116 21.75 14.98 4.74
C ALA A 116 21.40 14.53 3.30
N ASP A 117 20.76 15.41 2.51
CA ASP A 117 20.39 15.05 1.14
C ASP A 117 21.64 14.79 0.29
N LYS A 118 21.77 13.56 -0.17
CA LYS A 118 22.84 13.12 -1.07
C LYS A 118 22.23 12.24 -2.18
N PRO A 119 22.69 12.38 -3.42
CA PRO A 119 22.30 11.47 -4.48
C PRO A 119 22.64 10.01 -4.13
N GLY A 120 21.69 9.09 -4.39
CA GLY A 120 21.90 7.65 -4.24
C GLY A 120 21.46 7.04 -2.92
N VAL A 121 21.21 7.82 -1.86
CA VAL A 121 20.78 7.28 -0.55
C VAL A 121 19.60 6.32 -0.67
N LEU A 122 18.57 6.70 -1.43
CA LEU A 122 17.38 5.86 -1.61
C LEU A 122 17.71 4.58 -2.40
N VAL A 123 18.65 4.65 -3.34
CA VAL A 123 19.08 3.48 -4.12
C VAL A 123 19.76 2.46 -3.23
N GLU A 124 20.68 2.89 -2.38
CA GLU A 124 21.36 2.01 -1.41
C GLU A 124 20.39 1.34 -0.46
N LEU A 125 19.41 2.10 0.04
CA LEU A 125 18.35 1.59 0.91
C LEU A 125 17.50 0.52 0.24
N ILE A 126 17.02 0.78 -0.98
CA ILE A 126 16.20 -0.16 -1.75
C ILE A 126 17.01 -1.42 -2.09
N ASP A 127 18.26 -1.25 -2.49
CA ASP A 127 19.15 -2.34 -2.85
C ASP A 127 19.48 -3.25 -1.63
N PHE A 128 19.65 -2.66 -0.45
CA PHE A 128 19.84 -3.41 0.81
C PHE A 128 18.73 -4.43 1.04
N PHE A 129 17.46 -4.00 0.92
CA PHE A 129 16.30 -4.89 1.11
C PHE A 129 16.12 -5.85 -0.06
N ASN A 130 16.30 -5.38 -1.29
CA ASN A 130 16.11 -6.18 -2.49
C ASN A 130 17.08 -7.38 -2.56
N ARG A 131 18.36 -7.18 -2.26
CA ARG A 131 19.37 -8.26 -2.20
C ARG A 131 19.02 -9.35 -1.20
N ARG A 132 18.29 -9.01 -0.14
CA ARG A 132 17.84 -9.94 0.91
C ARG A 132 16.45 -10.50 0.68
N LYS A 133 15.86 -10.23 -0.50
CA LYS A 133 14.50 -10.66 -0.86
C LYS A 133 13.43 -10.17 0.15
N ILE A 134 13.69 -9.05 0.79
CA ILE A 134 12.74 -8.37 1.68
C ILE A 134 11.87 -7.46 0.81
N SER A 135 10.56 -7.63 0.88
CA SER A 135 9.63 -6.83 0.08
C SER A 135 9.44 -5.44 0.70
N ILE A 136 9.43 -4.40 -0.13
CA ILE A 136 9.00 -3.06 0.26
C ILE A 136 7.51 -2.96 -0.05
N GLU A 137 6.67 -2.93 0.99
CA GLU A 137 5.21 -2.89 0.86
C GLU A 137 4.68 -1.46 0.73
N GLN A 138 5.32 -0.52 1.39
CA GLN A 138 5.03 0.91 1.31
C GLN A 138 6.32 1.70 1.41
N MET A 139 6.38 2.84 0.74
CA MET A 139 7.49 3.76 0.86
C MET A 139 7.02 5.18 0.59
N SER A 140 7.46 6.10 1.43
CA SER A 140 7.39 7.53 1.18
C SER A 140 8.74 8.17 1.46
N SER A 141 9.13 9.14 0.65
CA SER A 141 10.35 9.91 0.89
C SER A 141 10.14 11.36 0.49
N MET A 142 10.84 12.25 1.19
CA MET A 142 10.77 13.69 0.91
C MET A 142 12.08 14.38 1.24
N ARG A 143 12.29 15.52 0.60
CA ARG A 143 13.34 16.47 0.94
C ARG A 143 12.75 17.64 1.67
N TYR A 144 13.48 18.17 2.63
CA TYR A 144 13.09 19.36 3.36
C TYR A 144 14.33 20.14 3.83
N GLN A 145 14.14 21.42 4.11
CA GLN A 145 15.19 22.22 4.76
C GLN A 145 15.03 22.15 6.27
N ALA A 146 16.11 21.83 6.98
CA ALA A 146 16.12 21.84 8.43
C ALA A 146 15.96 23.29 8.95
N MET A 147 14.91 23.54 9.71
CA MET A 147 14.54 24.91 10.15
C MET A 147 15.64 25.63 10.94
N GLN A 148 16.48 24.89 11.68
CA GLN A 148 17.53 25.44 12.53
C GLN A 148 18.82 25.74 11.79
N THR A 149 19.18 24.93 10.78
CA THR A 149 20.47 24.99 10.09
C THR A 149 20.35 25.41 8.65
N GLY A 150 19.16 25.35 8.05
CA GLY A 150 18.96 25.55 6.62
C GLY A 150 19.52 24.42 5.74
N ALA A 151 20.02 23.34 6.35
CA ALA A 151 20.59 22.22 5.61
C ALA A 151 19.50 21.46 4.83
N GLU A 152 19.82 21.02 3.61
CA GLU A 152 18.98 20.13 2.83
C GLU A 152 19.02 18.71 3.44
N MET A 153 17.86 18.24 3.84
CA MET A 153 17.66 16.95 4.50
C MET A 153 16.80 16.04 3.63
N PHE A 154 17.07 14.75 3.72
CA PHE A 154 16.29 13.69 3.14
C PHE A 154 15.66 12.84 4.26
N GLN A 155 14.40 12.51 4.13
CA GLN A 155 13.67 11.60 5.01
C GLN A 155 13.00 10.52 4.18
N ALA A 156 13.05 9.28 4.65
CA ALA A 156 12.25 8.19 4.10
C ALA A 156 11.60 7.35 5.18
N GLN A 157 10.43 6.84 4.88
CA GLN A 157 9.68 5.90 5.71
C GLN A 157 9.22 4.74 4.85
N LEU A 158 9.50 3.51 5.29
CA LEU A 158 9.16 2.30 4.59
C LEU A 158 8.43 1.33 5.52
N THR A 159 7.52 0.56 4.95
CA THR A 159 7.05 -0.69 5.55
C THR A 159 7.62 -1.82 4.71
N VAL A 160 8.34 -2.73 5.36
CA VAL A 160 8.98 -3.88 4.71
C VAL A 160 8.41 -5.18 5.24
N GLY A 161 8.29 -6.19 4.37
CA GLY A 161 7.88 -7.55 4.73
C GLY A 161 9.10 -8.45 4.82
N ILE A 162 9.50 -8.81 6.03
CA ILE A 162 10.67 -9.64 6.29
C ILE A 162 10.24 -11.11 6.35
N PRO A 163 10.86 -12.04 5.59
CA PRO A 163 10.58 -13.46 5.72
C PRO A 163 10.76 -13.96 7.16
N ALA A 164 9.82 -14.79 7.64
CA ALA A 164 9.78 -15.23 9.04
C ALA A 164 10.98 -16.09 9.46
N ASP A 165 11.69 -16.67 8.50
CA ASP A 165 12.93 -17.44 8.71
C ASP A 165 14.19 -16.57 8.77
N THR A 166 14.04 -15.24 8.58
CA THR A 166 15.15 -14.27 8.66
C THR A 166 15.59 -14.09 10.11
N ARG A 167 16.88 -14.07 10.35
CA ARG A 167 17.46 -13.71 11.65
C ARG A 167 17.43 -12.21 11.85
N ILE A 168 16.40 -11.73 12.51
CA ILE A 168 16.13 -10.29 12.67
C ILE A 168 17.31 -9.53 13.31
N ALA A 169 17.97 -10.13 14.30
CA ALA A 169 19.11 -9.47 14.95
C ALA A 169 20.26 -9.22 13.96
N GLU A 170 20.65 -10.24 13.19
CA GLU A 170 21.71 -10.12 12.17
C GLU A 170 21.31 -9.09 11.09
N LEU A 171 20.07 -9.15 10.61
CA LEU A 171 19.56 -8.20 9.64
C LEU A 171 19.61 -6.74 10.15
N ARG A 172 19.25 -6.54 11.41
CA ARG A 172 19.30 -5.22 12.05
C ARG A 172 20.73 -4.71 12.18
N ASP A 173 21.65 -5.57 12.61
CA ASP A 173 23.06 -5.21 12.73
C ASP A 173 23.65 -4.80 11.37
N GLU A 174 23.41 -5.60 10.32
CA GLU A 174 23.84 -5.28 8.96
C GLU A 174 23.21 -3.98 8.42
N PHE A 175 21.92 -3.74 8.75
CA PHE A 175 21.22 -2.52 8.38
C PHE A 175 21.83 -1.30 9.05
N MET A 176 22.12 -1.39 10.36
CA MET A 176 22.73 -0.29 11.10
C MET A 176 24.16 -0.02 10.62
N GLU A 177 24.95 -1.07 10.33
CA GLU A 177 26.30 -0.91 9.75
C GLU A 177 26.26 -0.18 8.41
N MET A 178 25.31 -0.53 7.52
CA MET A 178 25.11 0.19 6.28
C MET A 178 24.74 1.66 6.52
N CYS A 179 23.82 1.92 7.46
CA CYS A 179 23.38 3.27 7.79
C CYS A 179 24.53 4.12 8.33
N ASP A 180 25.35 3.57 9.24
CA ASP A 180 26.52 4.23 9.79
C ASP A 180 27.54 4.57 8.69
N GLY A 181 27.80 3.64 7.76
CA GLY A 181 28.69 3.85 6.63
C GLY A 181 28.24 4.96 5.67
N LEU A 182 26.94 5.20 5.60
CA LEU A 182 26.33 6.24 4.75
C LEU A 182 26.00 7.52 5.53
N ASN A 183 26.24 7.57 6.82
CA ASN A 183 25.84 8.63 7.76
C ASN A 183 24.31 8.87 7.73
N LEU A 184 23.53 7.81 7.83
CA LEU A 184 22.08 7.83 7.95
C LEU A 184 21.70 7.63 9.43
N ASP A 185 20.78 8.45 9.91
CA ASP A 185 20.11 8.22 11.19
C ASP A 185 18.85 7.40 10.91
N ALA A 186 18.81 6.15 11.36
CA ALA A 186 17.76 5.20 10.98
C ALA A 186 17.29 4.35 12.16
N ILE A 187 16.02 3.95 12.09
CA ILE A 187 15.43 2.95 12.99
C ILE A 187 14.73 1.88 12.15
N MET A 188 14.69 0.66 12.69
CA MET A 188 13.95 -0.47 12.12
C MET A 188 13.23 -1.22 13.24
N ASP A 189 11.91 -1.08 13.32
CA ASP A 189 11.07 -1.63 14.38
C ASP A 189 9.89 -2.43 13.84
N PRO A 190 9.41 -3.45 14.59
CA PRO A 190 8.20 -4.17 14.21
C PRO A 190 6.99 -3.24 14.16
N VAL A 191 6.14 -3.39 13.14
CA VAL A 191 4.87 -2.68 13.07
C VAL A 191 3.98 -3.11 14.24
N LYS A 192 3.50 -2.16 15.02
CA LYS A 192 2.53 -2.40 16.10
C LYS A 192 1.12 -2.22 15.53
N PHE A 193 0.28 -3.24 15.65
CA PHE A 193 -1.13 -3.22 15.29
C PHE A 193 -1.99 -2.81 16.47
#